data_f9d6619c2b6af2fe1bec4e3348a18001
#
_entry.id   f9d6619c2b6af2fe1bec4e3348a18001
#
_cell.length_a   1.000
_cell.length_b   1.000
_cell.length_c   1.000
_cell.angle_alpha   90.00
_cell.angle_beta   90.00
_cell.angle_gamma   90.00
#
_symmetry.space_group_name_H-M   'P 1'
#
loop_
_entity.id
_entity.type
_entity.pdbx_description
1 polymer ?
#
loop_
_entity_poly.entity_id
_entity_poly.type
_entity_poly.pdbx_seq_one_letter_code
_entity_poly.pdbx_strand_id
1 'polypeptide(L)'
;MTDDESRPAPHGSQSYSLQRTDRYADDSVLVPLIELARRDTETLGILLQGSRGAGMGDELSDYDLLWILTDREYQKRVAAEQCAPQITMLGERKHIELAYTSPDRLLGADVPGRYIRGLATAGILVDRNGEIERLMNDLLAIPEERVRSDVPEMFDAYLNGFYRSMKASRRGNELGARLEAADSLTYLVQALFLLEGRWPPFHDRLMVSLDALSAQGWAQGELERIFLGILRGADPPLQQRLEDRIERLMRDRGYGRVIDDRDGEIDRVKSS
;
A
#
# COMPACT_ATOMS: atom_id res chain seq x y z
N MET A 1 20.48 30.41 -18.95
CA MET A 1 20.11 29.25 -19.79
C MET A 1 21.04 28.11 -19.39
N THR A 2 20.74 27.46 -18.30
CA THR A 2 21.33 26.20 -17.82
C THR A 2 20.37 25.65 -16.80
N ASP A 3 19.26 25.13 -17.28
CA ASP A 3 18.30 24.38 -16.47
C ASP A 3 18.01 23.12 -17.24
N ASP A 4 18.47 21.99 -16.79
CA ASP A 4 17.79 20.69 -16.94
C ASP A 4 18.74 19.50 -16.69
N GLU A 5 19.39 19.42 -15.52
CA GLU A 5 20.19 18.22 -15.18
C GLU A 5 19.71 17.46 -13.94
N SER A 6 18.46 17.62 -13.49
CA SER A 6 17.95 16.84 -12.35
C SER A 6 16.56 16.28 -12.58
N ARG A 7 16.31 15.72 -13.78
CA ARG A 7 15.09 14.92 -13.96
C ARG A 7 15.32 13.54 -13.34
N PRO A 8 14.52 13.14 -12.33
CA PRO A 8 14.50 11.74 -11.91
C PRO A 8 14.18 10.84 -13.10
N ALA A 9 14.85 9.68 -13.17
CA ALA A 9 14.60 8.70 -14.22
C ALA A 9 13.10 8.33 -14.23
N PRO A 10 12.47 8.20 -15.42
CA PRO A 10 11.06 7.85 -15.52
C PRO A 10 10.85 6.50 -14.82
N HIS A 11 9.91 6.47 -13.88
CA HIS A 11 9.46 5.23 -13.25
C HIS A 11 8.83 4.35 -14.33
N GLY A 12 9.44 3.20 -14.62
CA GLY A 12 8.81 2.21 -15.49
C GLY A 12 7.43 1.87 -14.92
N SER A 13 6.39 1.97 -15.74
CA SER A 13 5.05 1.54 -15.37
C SER A 13 5.10 0.05 -15.01
N GLN A 14 5.24 -0.26 -13.73
CA GLN A 14 5.07 -1.64 -13.28
C GLN A 14 3.58 -1.95 -13.33
N SER A 15 3.19 -2.86 -14.22
CA SER A 15 1.85 -3.44 -14.15
C SER A 15 1.68 -4.07 -12.78
N TYR A 16 0.65 -3.65 -12.05
CA TYR A 16 0.24 -4.34 -10.84
C TYR A 16 -0.07 -5.79 -11.20
N SER A 17 0.75 -6.71 -10.73
CA SER A 17 0.43 -8.13 -10.77
C SER A 17 -0.62 -8.37 -9.69
N LEU A 18 -1.89 -8.19 -10.02
CA LEU A 18 -2.99 -8.58 -9.15
C LEU A 18 -2.91 -10.09 -8.91
N GLN A 19 -2.92 -10.49 -7.67
CA GLN A 19 -2.84 -11.90 -7.31
C GLN A 19 -4.09 -12.61 -7.82
N ARG A 20 -3.93 -13.50 -8.81
CA ARG A 20 -4.99 -14.45 -9.17
C ARG A 20 -5.13 -15.45 -8.03
N THR A 21 -6.35 -15.62 -7.57
CA THR A 21 -6.63 -16.42 -6.37
C THR A 21 -7.01 -17.85 -6.72
N ASP A 22 -6.25 -18.52 -7.57
CA ASP A 22 -6.45 -19.96 -7.89
C ASP A 22 -6.46 -20.84 -6.64
N ARG A 23 -5.83 -20.39 -5.56
CA ARG A 23 -5.87 -21.05 -4.24
C ARG A 23 -7.25 -21.17 -3.60
N TYR A 24 -8.25 -20.45 -4.10
CA TYR A 24 -9.62 -20.50 -3.63
C TYR A 24 -10.54 -21.29 -4.56
N ALA A 25 -9.98 -22.07 -5.50
CA ALA A 25 -10.74 -22.88 -6.45
C ALA A 25 -11.66 -23.90 -5.76
N ASP A 26 -11.28 -24.37 -4.57
CA ASP A 26 -12.04 -25.36 -3.78
C ASP A 26 -12.71 -24.75 -2.52
N ASP A 27 -12.70 -23.42 -2.38
CA ASP A 27 -13.29 -22.76 -1.21
C ASP A 27 -14.85 -22.86 -1.28
N SER A 28 -15.44 -23.57 -0.32
CA SER A 28 -16.89 -23.85 -0.28
C SER A 28 -17.76 -22.59 -0.18
N VAL A 29 -17.20 -21.46 0.27
CA VAL A 29 -17.90 -20.16 0.36
C VAL A 29 -17.80 -19.41 -0.95
N LEU A 30 -16.63 -19.41 -1.58
CA LEU A 30 -16.35 -18.61 -2.77
C LEU A 30 -16.84 -19.29 -4.07
N VAL A 31 -16.73 -20.61 -4.17
CA VAL A 31 -17.10 -21.35 -5.39
C VAL A 31 -18.53 -21.04 -5.86
N PRO A 32 -19.58 -21.09 -5.01
CA PRO A 32 -20.94 -20.74 -5.44
C PRO A 32 -21.09 -19.30 -5.94
N LEU A 33 -20.36 -18.35 -5.33
CA LEU A 33 -20.39 -16.92 -5.71
C LEU A 33 -19.68 -16.69 -7.05
N ILE A 34 -18.53 -17.35 -7.25
CA ILE A 34 -17.80 -17.34 -8.51
C ILE A 34 -18.64 -17.90 -9.66
N GLU A 35 -19.34 -19.02 -9.42
CA GLU A 35 -20.24 -19.60 -10.44
C GLU A 35 -21.43 -18.69 -10.76
N LEU A 36 -22.01 -18.07 -9.75
CA LEU A 36 -23.09 -17.10 -9.93
C LEU A 36 -22.61 -15.92 -10.79
N ALA A 37 -21.47 -15.35 -10.47
CA ALA A 37 -20.87 -14.23 -11.20
C ALA A 37 -20.57 -14.59 -12.67
N ARG A 38 -20.07 -15.80 -12.92
CA ARG A 38 -19.77 -16.27 -14.29
C ARG A 38 -21.02 -16.41 -15.16
N ARG A 39 -22.18 -16.73 -14.56
CA ARG A 39 -23.47 -16.87 -15.27
C ARG A 39 -24.17 -15.54 -15.51
N ASP A 40 -23.95 -14.56 -14.64
CA ASP A 40 -24.56 -13.23 -14.74
C ASP A 40 -23.81 -12.36 -15.74
N THR A 41 -24.46 -11.99 -16.84
CA THR A 41 -23.87 -11.17 -17.92
C THR A 41 -23.63 -9.72 -17.52
N GLU A 42 -24.28 -9.24 -16.47
CA GLU A 42 -24.11 -7.88 -15.94
C GLU A 42 -22.94 -7.80 -14.95
N THR A 43 -22.36 -8.93 -14.56
CA THR A 43 -21.17 -9.00 -13.70
C THR A 43 -19.90 -8.93 -14.56
N LEU A 44 -19.06 -7.93 -14.33
CA LEU A 44 -17.74 -7.79 -14.92
C LEU A 44 -16.69 -8.58 -14.15
N GLY A 45 -16.79 -8.64 -12.84
CA GLY A 45 -15.90 -9.43 -12.02
C GLY A 45 -16.14 -9.36 -10.53
N ILE A 46 -15.29 -10.09 -9.78
CA ILE A 46 -15.27 -10.08 -8.31
C ILE A 46 -13.82 -9.90 -7.84
N LEU A 47 -13.60 -8.98 -6.91
CA LEU A 47 -12.39 -8.86 -6.13
C LEU A 47 -12.60 -9.43 -4.73
N LEU A 48 -11.60 -10.14 -4.23
CA LEU A 48 -11.48 -10.52 -2.83
C LEU A 48 -10.52 -9.53 -2.17
N GLN A 49 -11.01 -8.80 -1.22
CA GLN A 49 -10.27 -7.79 -0.47
C GLN A 49 -9.79 -8.36 0.89
N GLY A 50 -9.41 -7.49 1.79
CA GLY A 50 -9.06 -7.87 3.15
C GLY A 50 -7.82 -8.76 3.24
N SER A 51 -7.70 -9.47 4.35
CA SER A 51 -6.58 -10.38 4.62
C SER A 51 -6.54 -11.55 3.62
N ARG A 52 -7.71 -12.08 3.23
CA ARG A 52 -7.80 -13.15 2.24
C ARG A 52 -7.32 -12.70 0.85
N GLY A 53 -7.74 -11.51 0.41
CA GLY A 53 -7.29 -10.92 -0.85
C GLY A 53 -5.78 -10.73 -0.88
N ALA A 54 -5.20 -10.26 0.22
CA ALA A 54 -3.76 -10.08 0.39
C ALA A 54 -2.96 -11.39 0.56
N GLY A 55 -3.63 -12.53 0.63
CA GLY A 55 -2.96 -13.80 0.82
C GLY A 55 -2.59 -14.16 2.25
N MET A 56 -3.08 -13.43 3.21
CA MET A 56 -2.83 -13.58 4.64
C MET A 56 -4.03 -14.14 5.41
N GLY A 57 -5.11 -14.53 4.70
CA GLY A 57 -6.31 -15.05 5.33
C GLY A 57 -6.06 -16.34 6.09
N ASP A 58 -6.67 -16.44 7.26
CA ASP A 58 -6.71 -17.63 8.12
C ASP A 58 -8.17 -18.12 8.29
N GLU A 59 -8.36 -19.07 9.20
CA GLU A 59 -9.69 -19.65 9.48
C GLU A 59 -10.69 -18.66 10.08
N LEU A 60 -10.20 -17.59 10.73
CA LEU A 60 -11.01 -16.55 11.37
C LEU A 60 -11.26 -15.35 10.47
N SER A 61 -10.52 -15.25 9.37
CA SER A 61 -10.62 -14.14 8.44
C SER A 61 -11.96 -14.12 7.73
N ASP A 62 -12.57 -12.94 7.63
CA ASP A 62 -13.79 -12.70 6.88
C ASP A 62 -13.56 -12.76 5.37
N TYR A 63 -14.66 -12.75 4.61
CA TYR A 63 -14.65 -12.66 3.16
C TYR A 63 -15.14 -11.29 2.73
N ASP A 64 -14.24 -10.40 2.39
CA ASP A 64 -14.52 -9.04 1.92
C ASP A 64 -14.61 -9.05 0.39
N LEU A 65 -15.81 -9.06 -0.17
CA LEU A 65 -16.05 -9.18 -1.60
C LEU A 65 -16.50 -7.86 -2.21
N LEU A 66 -15.85 -7.45 -3.29
CA LEU A 66 -16.29 -6.36 -4.12
C LEU A 66 -16.77 -6.90 -5.46
N TRP A 67 -18.09 -6.83 -5.68
CA TRP A 67 -18.75 -7.30 -6.89
C TRP A 67 -18.86 -6.15 -7.88
N ILE A 68 -18.21 -6.26 -9.02
CA ILE A 68 -18.14 -5.23 -10.04
C ILE A 68 -19.14 -5.54 -11.13
N LEU A 69 -20.10 -4.64 -11.28
CA LEU A 69 -21.20 -4.73 -12.24
C LEU A 69 -20.96 -3.80 -13.42
N THR A 70 -21.69 -4.00 -14.53
CA THR A 70 -21.82 -2.97 -15.56
C THR A 70 -22.39 -1.69 -14.94
N ASP A 71 -22.00 -0.50 -15.44
CA ASP A 71 -22.50 0.77 -14.92
C ASP A 71 -24.01 0.86 -14.97
N ARG A 72 -24.62 0.31 -16.04
CA ARG A 72 -26.08 0.23 -16.20
C ARG A 72 -26.75 -0.55 -15.07
N GLU A 73 -26.29 -1.76 -14.77
CA GLU A 73 -26.87 -2.59 -13.72
C GLU A 73 -26.61 -2.00 -12.34
N TYR A 74 -25.43 -1.43 -12.11
CA TYR A 74 -25.11 -0.73 -10.86
C TYR A 74 -26.08 0.42 -10.61
N GLN A 75 -26.32 1.30 -11.59
CA GLN A 75 -27.25 2.43 -11.46
C GLN A 75 -28.70 1.96 -11.21
N LYS A 76 -29.10 0.88 -11.86
CA LYS A 76 -30.43 0.26 -11.62
C LYS A 76 -30.56 -0.22 -10.17
N ARG A 77 -29.52 -0.85 -9.61
CA ARG A 77 -29.52 -1.29 -8.21
C ARG A 77 -29.46 -0.12 -7.22
N VAL A 78 -28.73 0.94 -7.55
CA VAL A 78 -28.74 2.18 -6.76
C VAL A 78 -30.13 2.76 -6.68
N ALA A 79 -30.84 2.87 -7.81
CA ALA A 79 -32.21 3.37 -7.87
C ALA A 79 -33.22 2.49 -7.11
N ALA A 80 -32.93 1.19 -6.98
CA ALA A 80 -33.74 0.23 -6.22
C ALA A 80 -33.28 0.10 -4.74
N GLU A 81 -32.32 0.90 -4.27
CA GLU A 81 -31.74 0.83 -2.91
C GLU A 81 -31.08 -0.54 -2.58
N GLN A 82 -30.54 -1.24 -3.59
CA GLN A 82 -29.98 -2.59 -3.47
C GLN A 82 -28.44 -2.62 -3.45
N CYS A 83 -27.78 -1.47 -3.30
CA CYS A 83 -26.32 -1.37 -3.28
C CYS A 83 -25.70 -1.23 -1.87
N ALA A 84 -26.51 -1.28 -0.80
CA ALA A 84 -25.99 -1.32 0.55
C ALA A 84 -25.11 -2.58 0.75
N PRO A 85 -23.96 -2.49 1.44
CA PRO A 85 -23.17 -3.67 1.76
C PRO A 85 -24.01 -4.73 2.48
N GLN A 86 -23.87 -5.98 2.06
CA GLN A 86 -24.59 -7.11 2.63
C GLN A 86 -23.64 -7.91 3.52
N ILE A 87 -24.04 -8.16 4.76
CA ILE A 87 -23.28 -8.96 5.70
C ILE A 87 -24.03 -10.25 5.96
N THR A 88 -23.37 -11.38 5.67
CA THR A 88 -23.90 -12.72 5.91
C THR A 88 -23.00 -13.45 6.90
N MET A 89 -23.53 -13.80 8.07
CA MET A 89 -22.76 -14.52 9.09
C MET A 89 -22.47 -15.97 8.67
N LEU A 90 -21.22 -16.38 8.85
CA LEU A 90 -20.75 -17.75 8.66
C LEU A 90 -20.39 -18.34 10.04
N GLY A 91 -21.42 -18.65 10.84
CA GLY A 91 -21.26 -19.04 12.25
C GLY A 91 -21.14 -17.82 13.17
N GLU A 92 -20.43 -17.97 14.31
CA GLU A 92 -20.40 -16.94 15.36
C GLU A 92 -19.33 -15.86 15.16
N ARG A 93 -18.29 -16.12 14.36
CA ARG A 93 -17.07 -15.29 14.33
C ARG A 93 -16.63 -14.81 12.95
N LYS A 94 -17.23 -15.31 11.90
CA LYS A 94 -16.83 -15.05 10.52
C LYS A 94 -18.02 -14.62 9.69
N HIS A 95 -17.82 -13.73 8.74
CA HIS A 95 -18.88 -13.29 7.84
C HIS A 95 -18.39 -13.10 6.39
N ILE A 96 -19.34 -12.96 5.50
CA ILE A 96 -19.14 -12.45 4.15
C ILE A 96 -19.65 -11.01 4.15
N GLU A 97 -18.80 -10.08 3.79
CA GLU A 97 -19.19 -8.73 3.41
C GLU A 97 -19.18 -8.62 1.90
N LEU A 98 -20.32 -8.32 1.32
CA LEU A 98 -20.49 -8.16 -0.11
C LEU A 98 -20.90 -6.74 -0.43
N ALA A 99 -20.02 -6.01 -1.11
CA ALA A 99 -20.29 -4.68 -1.63
C ALA A 99 -20.38 -4.71 -3.16
N TYR A 100 -21.21 -3.81 -3.72
CA TYR A 100 -21.36 -3.64 -5.16
C TYR A 100 -20.74 -2.32 -5.63
N THR A 101 -20.16 -2.34 -6.82
CA THR A 101 -19.61 -1.17 -7.49
C THR A 101 -19.67 -1.30 -9.01
N SER A 102 -19.19 -0.28 -9.73
CA SER A 102 -19.01 -0.29 -11.17
C SER A 102 -17.74 0.42 -11.58
N PRO A 103 -17.26 0.29 -12.84
CA PRO A 103 -16.10 1.01 -13.35
C PRO A 103 -16.19 2.53 -13.15
N ASP A 104 -17.31 3.16 -13.54
CA ASP A 104 -17.53 4.60 -13.38
C ASP A 104 -17.40 5.04 -11.92
N ARG A 105 -17.91 4.22 -10.99
CA ARG A 105 -17.81 4.51 -9.54
C ARG A 105 -16.39 4.38 -9.01
N LEU A 106 -15.64 3.39 -9.49
CA LEU A 106 -14.24 3.16 -9.08
C LEU A 106 -13.28 4.20 -9.66
N LEU A 107 -13.50 4.66 -10.88
CA LEU A 107 -12.68 5.67 -11.54
C LEU A 107 -13.11 7.11 -11.22
N GLY A 108 -14.21 7.27 -10.48
CA GLY A 108 -14.72 8.58 -10.09
C GLY A 108 -13.75 9.35 -9.18
N ALA A 109 -13.77 10.69 -9.27
CA ALA A 109 -12.83 11.58 -8.59
C ALA A 109 -12.85 11.48 -7.05
N ASP A 110 -13.91 10.93 -6.47
CA ASP A 110 -14.13 10.90 -5.02
C ASP A 110 -13.75 9.58 -4.34
N VAL A 111 -12.94 8.72 -4.98
CA VAL A 111 -12.52 7.45 -4.35
C VAL A 111 -11.49 7.74 -3.26
N PRO A 112 -11.80 7.46 -1.97
CA PRO A 112 -10.87 7.75 -0.88
C PRO A 112 -9.57 6.96 -1.02
N GLY A 113 -8.42 7.62 -0.76
CA GLY A 113 -7.10 6.97 -0.85
C GLY A 113 -6.97 5.70 0.02
N ARG A 114 -7.66 5.64 1.17
CA ARG A 114 -7.71 4.43 1.99
C ARG A 114 -8.35 3.24 1.25
N TYR A 115 -9.36 3.50 0.40
CA TYR A 115 -10.03 2.48 -0.39
C TYR A 115 -9.10 1.95 -1.49
N ILE A 116 -8.40 2.84 -2.18
CA ILE A 116 -7.38 2.48 -3.18
C ILE A 116 -6.29 1.60 -2.55
N ARG A 117 -5.81 1.94 -1.35
CA ARG A 117 -4.82 1.12 -0.62
C ARG A 117 -5.35 -0.29 -0.29
N GLY A 118 -6.63 -0.41 0.02
CA GLY A 118 -7.29 -1.71 0.21
C GLY A 118 -7.32 -2.53 -1.08
N LEU A 119 -7.64 -1.89 -2.20
CA LEU A 119 -7.67 -2.51 -3.52
C LEU A 119 -6.29 -2.92 -4.03
N ALA A 120 -5.24 -2.21 -3.66
CA ALA A 120 -3.86 -2.52 -4.09
C ALA A 120 -3.36 -3.92 -3.65
N THR A 121 -4.02 -4.55 -2.69
CA THR A 121 -3.73 -5.91 -2.23
C THR A 121 -4.86 -6.91 -2.50
N ALA A 122 -5.88 -6.51 -3.27
CA ALA A 122 -7.00 -7.38 -3.59
C ALA A 122 -6.61 -8.49 -4.57
N GLY A 123 -7.27 -9.63 -4.44
CA GLY A 123 -7.15 -10.74 -5.39
C GLY A 123 -8.34 -10.77 -6.36
N ILE A 124 -8.11 -11.14 -7.62
CA ILE A 124 -9.17 -11.29 -8.62
C ILE A 124 -9.74 -12.70 -8.55
N LEU A 125 -11.03 -12.85 -8.21
CA LEU A 125 -11.75 -14.12 -8.25
C LEU A 125 -12.42 -14.38 -9.61
N VAL A 126 -12.99 -13.34 -10.18
CA VAL A 126 -13.63 -13.38 -11.50
C VAL A 126 -13.19 -12.16 -12.29
N ASP A 127 -12.79 -12.37 -13.52
CA ASP A 127 -12.43 -11.33 -14.47
C ASP A 127 -12.99 -11.66 -15.84
N ARG A 128 -13.96 -10.90 -16.28
CA ARG A 128 -14.58 -11.10 -17.59
C ARG A 128 -13.73 -10.37 -18.64
N ASN A 129 -13.08 -11.15 -19.52
CA ASN A 129 -12.27 -10.65 -20.65
C ASN A 129 -11.09 -9.75 -20.25
N GLY A 130 -10.55 -9.86 -19.05
CA GLY A 130 -9.44 -9.03 -18.57
C GLY A 130 -9.86 -7.58 -18.26
N GLU A 131 -11.17 -7.32 -18.11
CA GLU A 131 -11.67 -5.98 -17.84
C GLU A 131 -11.32 -5.50 -16.43
N ILE A 132 -11.37 -6.41 -15.46
CA ILE A 132 -11.05 -6.07 -14.06
C ILE A 132 -9.57 -5.79 -13.90
N GLU A 133 -8.70 -6.59 -14.51
CA GLU A 133 -7.26 -6.38 -14.47
C GLU A 133 -6.88 -5.00 -15.07
N ARG A 134 -7.48 -4.64 -16.21
CA ARG A 134 -7.28 -3.31 -16.83
C ARG A 134 -7.78 -2.19 -15.92
N LEU A 135 -9.03 -2.30 -15.43
CA LEU A 135 -9.62 -1.34 -14.51
C LEU A 135 -8.75 -1.12 -13.27
N MET A 136 -8.23 -2.20 -12.69
CA MET A 136 -7.37 -2.12 -11.51
C MET A 136 -6.01 -1.50 -11.82
N ASN A 137 -5.41 -1.78 -12.98
CA ASN A 137 -4.18 -1.13 -13.40
C ASN A 137 -4.38 0.38 -13.56
N ASP A 138 -5.47 0.81 -14.17
CA ASP A 138 -5.80 2.23 -14.33
C ASP A 138 -6.05 2.93 -12.97
N LEU A 139 -6.83 2.29 -12.10
CA LEU A 139 -7.18 2.81 -10.77
C LEU A 139 -5.96 2.90 -9.84
N LEU A 140 -5.07 1.93 -9.92
CA LEU A 140 -3.91 1.83 -9.03
C LEU A 140 -2.69 2.58 -9.57
N ALA A 141 -2.72 3.08 -10.80
CA ALA A 141 -1.67 3.92 -11.34
C ALA A 141 -1.51 5.20 -10.50
N ILE A 142 -0.29 5.46 -10.05
CA ILE A 142 0.03 6.70 -9.34
C ILE A 142 0.59 7.68 -10.37
N PRO A 143 -0.04 8.84 -10.59
CA PRO A 143 0.49 9.85 -11.50
C PRO A 143 1.92 10.25 -11.10
N GLU A 144 2.80 10.39 -12.08
CA GLU A 144 4.21 10.74 -11.85
C GLU A 144 4.35 12.07 -11.07
N GLU A 145 3.47 13.02 -11.35
CA GLU A 145 3.42 14.30 -10.62
C GLU A 145 3.18 14.08 -9.12
N ARG A 146 2.30 13.15 -8.77
CA ARG A 146 2.04 12.79 -7.38
C ARG A 146 3.25 12.11 -6.73
N VAL A 147 3.94 11.22 -7.44
CA VAL A 147 5.18 10.63 -6.94
C VAL A 147 6.21 11.72 -6.65
N ARG A 148 6.36 12.69 -7.57
CA ARG A 148 7.30 13.80 -7.41
C ARG A 148 6.97 14.75 -6.26
N SER A 149 5.68 14.92 -5.93
CA SER A 149 5.27 15.75 -4.79
C SER A 149 5.33 15.01 -3.48
N ASP A 150 4.80 13.79 -3.43
CA ASP A 150 4.55 13.07 -2.18
C ASP A 150 5.84 12.41 -1.64
N VAL A 151 6.75 11.93 -2.51
CA VAL A 151 8.00 11.31 -2.07
C VAL A 151 8.87 12.26 -1.23
N PRO A 152 9.16 13.51 -1.68
CA PRO A 152 9.90 14.47 -0.86
C PRO A 152 9.22 14.78 0.48
N GLU A 153 7.90 14.93 0.47
CA GLU A 153 7.13 15.23 1.68
C GLU A 153 7.22 14.09 2.70
N MET A 154 7.00 12.84 2.25
CA MET A 154 7.11 11.67 3.12
C MET A 154 8.54 11.46 3.62
N PHE A 155 9.53 11.71 2.78
CA PHE A 155 10.93 11.60 3.18
C PHE A 155 11.32 12.68 4.20
N ASP A 156 10.87 13.91 4.01
CA ASP A 156 11.07 14.99 4.99
C ASP A 156 10.43 14.66 6.35
N ALA A 157 9.22 14.12 6.34
CA ALA A 157 8.55 13.67 7.56
C ALA A 157 9.30 12.51 8.25
N TYR A 158 9.85 11.55 7.46
CA TYR A 158 10.74 10.50 7.98
C TYR A 158 11.96 11.08 8.68
N LEU A 159 12.68 12.01 8.05
CA LEU A 159 13.85 12.65 8.63
C LEU A 159 13.53 13.41 9.92
N ASN A 160 12.36 14.08 9.99
CA ASN A 160 11.89 14.74 11.20
C ASN A 160 11.69 13.77 12.36
N GLY A 161 11.01 12.67 12.12
CA GLY A 161 10.79 11.62 13.13
C GLY A 161 12.09 10.96 13.57
N PHE A 162 12.97 10.62 12.63
CA PHE A 162 14.32 10.11 12.90
C PHE A 162 15.10 11.06 13.83
N TYR A 163 15.17 12.35 13.47
CA TYR A 163 15.85 13.36 14.25
C TYR A 163 15.29 13.50 15.68
N ARG A 164 13.97 13.49 15.83
CA ARG A 164 13.30 13.54 17.15
C ARG A 164 13.57 12.29 17.97
N SER A 165 13.56 11.12 17.37
CA SER A 165 13.91 9.85 18.01
C SER A 165 15.32 9.87 18.57
N MET A 166 16.29 10.31 17.77
CA MET A 166 17.68 10.44 18.18
C MET A 166 17.85 11.42 19.34
N LYS A 167 17.20 12.58 19.29
CA LYS A 167 17.22 13.57 20.39
C LYS A 167 16.57 13.05 21.66
N ALA A 168 15.47 12.32 21.55
CA ALA A 168 14.78 11.72 22.69
C ALA A 168 15.66 10.64 23.34
N SER A 169 16.29 9.78 22.54
CA SER A 169 17.24 8.76 23.01
C SER A 169 18.42 9.39 23.78
N ARG A 170 19.06 10.41 23.23
CA ARG A 170 20.16 11.12 23.89
C ARG A 170 19.76 11.74 25.25
N ARG A 171 18.49 12.11 25.42
CA ARG A 171 17.94 12.66 26.67
C ARG A 171 17.49 11.59 27.66
N GLY A 172 17.63 10.31 27.34
CA GLY A 172 17.12 9.21 28.17
C GLY A 172 15.61 9.04 28.13
N ASN A 173 14.90 9.72 27.20
CA ASN A 173 13.45 9.58 27.01
C ASN A 173 13.17 8.39 26.09
N GLU A 174 13.23 7.16 26.62
CA GLU A 174 13.02 5.93 25.85
C GLU A 174 11.64 5.85 25.20
N LEU A 175 10.57 6.26 25.91
CA LEU A 175 9.23 6.21 25.35
C LEU A 175 9.10 7.16 24.15
N GLY A 176 9.57 8.39 24.30
CA GLY A 176 9.58 9.36 23.20
C GLY A 176 10.41 8.88 22.02
N ALA A 177 11.58 8.30 22.26
CA ALA A 177 12.44 7.76 21.20
C ALA A 177 11.74 6.66 20.38
N ARG A 178 11.04 5.73 21.05
CA ARG A 178 10.30 4.65 20.37
C ARG A 178 9.10 5.14 19.59
N LEU A 179 8.34 6.09 20.13
CA LEU A 179 7.19 6.67 19.42
C LEU A 179 7.62 7.43 18.18
N GLU A 180 8.62 8.30 18.31
CA GLU A 180 9.16 9.05 17.14
C GLU A 180 9.80 8.12 16.11
N ALA A 181 10.47 7.05 16.53
CA ALA A 181 11.00 6.04 15.62
C ALA A 181 9.87 5.30 14.86
N ALA A 182 8.80 4.94 15.54
CA ALA A 182 7.64 4.29 14.91
C ALA A 182 6.97 5.20 13.87
N ASP A 183 6.73 6.46 14.23
CA ASP A 183 6.17 7.45 13.30
C ASP A 183 7.09 7.67 12.09
N SER A 184 8.41 7.79 12.32
CA SER A 184 9.42 7.90 11.29
C SER A 184 9.32 6.74 10.28
N LEU A 185 9.29 5.49 10.75
CA LEU A 185 9.15 4.31 9.89
C LEU A 185 7.86 4.30 9.08
N THR A 186 6.77 4.85 9.62
CA THR A 186 5.49 4.97 8.90
C THR A 186 5.62 5.86 7.66
N TYR A 187 6.30 6.98 7.76
CA TYR A 187 6.59 7.86 6.63
C TYR A 187 7.59 7.24 5.66
N LEU A 188 8.62 6.57 6.17
CA LEU A 188 9.60 5.87 5.34
C LEU A 188 8.93 4.81 4.45
N VAL A 189 8.03 3.98 5.02
CA VAL A 189 7.27 2.99 4.25
C VAL A 189 6.53 3.66 3.09
N GLN A 190 5.86 4.79 3.35
CA GLN A 190 5.15 5.52 2.30
C GLN A 190 6.09 5.99 1.19
N ALA A 191 7.21 6.62 1.55
CA ALA A 191 8.22 7.07 0.58
C ALA A 191 8.76 5.91 -0.28
N LEU A 192 9.13 4.78 0.34
CA LEU A 192 9.70 3.63 -0.35
C LEU A 192 8.71 3.00 -1.36
N PHE A 193 7.44 2.86 -1.00
CA PHE A 193 6.42 2.34 -1.92
C PHE A 193 6.14 3.32 -3.05
N LEU A 194 6.01 4.61 -2.75
CA LEU A 194 5.81 5.65 -3.77
C LEU A 194 6.97 5.74 -4.77
N LEU A 195 8.21 5.53 -4.33
CA LEU A 195 9.38 5.44 -5.22
C LEU A 195 9.27 4.34 -6.27
N GLU A 196 8.51 3.28 -5.99
CA GLU A 196 8.23 2.20 -6.94
C GLU A 196 6.90 2.39 -7.69
N GLY A 197 6.27 3.57 -7.57
CA GLY A 197 4.97 3.85 -8.16
C GLY A 197 3.85 2.97 -7.58
N ARG A 198 3.98 2.57 -6.31
CA ARG A 198 3.04 1.67 -5.63
C ARG A 198 2.35 2.38 -4.47
N TRP A 199 1.09 2.05 -4.25
CA TRP A 199 0.39 2.46 -3.03
C TRP A 199 0.93 1.70 -1.82
N PRO A 200 1.28 2.41 -0.73
CA PRO A 200 1.74 1.75 0.49
C PRO A 200 0.59 0.90 1.07
N PRO A 201 0.85 -0.35 1.49
CA PRO A 201 -0.17 -1.20 2.07
C PRO A 201 -0.62 -0.69 3.45
N PHE A 202 -1.70 -1.22 3.99
CA PHE A 202 -1.98 -1.10 5.42
C PHE A 202 -0.90 -1.83 6.23
N HIS A 203 -0.64 -1.38 7.47
CA HIS A 203 0.45 -1.91 8.28
C HIS A 203 0.30 -3.40 8.61
N ASP A 204 -0.93 -3.90 8.76
CA ASP A 204 -1.24 -5.32 8.95
C ASP A 204 -0.82 -6.21 7.77
N ARG A 205 -0.62 -5.62 6.59
CA ARG A 205 -0.21 -6.30 5.35
C ARG A 205 1.22 -5.96 4.92
N LEU A 206 1.93 -5.18 5.72
CA LEU A 206 3.24 -4.67 5.35
C LEU A 206 4.25 -5.80 5.11
N MET A 207 4.27 -6.81 5.97
CA MET A 207 5.22 -7.92 5.91
C MET A 207 5.24 -8.61 4.54
N VAL A 208 4.06 -8.95 3.99
CA VAL A 208 3.97 -9.62 2.67
C VAL A 208 4.22 -8.67 1.50
N SER A 209 4.20 -7.37 1.75
CA SER A 209 4.38 -6.35 0.72
C SER A 209 5.83 -5.84 0.63
N LEU A 210 6.66 -6.00 1.67
CA LEU A 210 8.03 -5.47 1.69
C LEU A 210 8.94 -6.07 0.61
N ASP A 211 8.73 -7.32 0.24
CA ASP A 211 9.51 -7.99 -0.80
C ASP A 211 9.32 -7.33 -2.19
N ALA A 212 8.21 -6.59 -2.38
CA ALA A 212 7.99 -5.79 -3.57
C ALA A 212 8.99 -4.64 -3.74
N LEU A 213 9.73 -4.29 -2.68
CA LEU A 213 10.77 -3.25 -2.67
C LEU A 213 12.16 -3.80 -3.03
N SER A 214 12.29 -5.05 -3.44
CA SER A 214 13.56 -5.68 -3.81
C SER A 214 14.32 -4.92 -4.92
N ALA A 215 13.61 -4.23 -5.83
CA ALA A 215 14.20 -3.37 -6.84
C ALA A 215 15.04 -2.20 -6.27
N GLN A 216 14.85 -1.85 -5.01
CA GLN A 216 15.65 -0.85 -4.28
C GLN A 216 16.90 -1.46 -3.63
N GLY A 217 17.23 -2.72 -3.95
CA GLY A 217 18.41 -3.41 -3.44
C GLY A 217 18.26 -3.97 -2.02
N TRP A 218 17.04 -4.13 -1.50
CA TRP A 218 16.79 -4.79 -0.23
C TRP A 218 16.76 -6.31 -0.42
N ALA A 219 17.50 -7.03 0.43
CA ALA A 219 17.38 -8.48 0.48
C ALA A 219 16.04 -8.89 1.12
N GLN A 220 15.54 -10.07 0.76
CA GLN A 220 14.30 -10.61 1.33
C GLN A 220 14.34 -10.61 2.86
N GLY A 221 13.30 -10.06 3.51
CA GLY A 221 13.17 -9.93 4.96
C GLY A 221 14.17 -8.96 5.61
N GLU A 222 14.98 -8.23 4.85
CA GLU A 222 15.96 -7.30 5.41
C GLU A 222 15.29 -6.08 6.04
N LEU A 223 14.37 -5.42 5.34
CA LEU A 223 13.63 -4.27 5.87
C LEU A 223 12.82 -4.65 7.09
N GLU A 224 12.15 -5.79 7.07
CA GLU A 224 11.38 -6.29 8.22
C GLU A 224 12.29 -6.41 9.46
N ARG A 225 13.45 -7.06 9.33
CA ARG A 225 14.39 -7.22 10.44
C ARG A 225 14.88 -5.88 10.99
N ILE A 226 15.17 -4.91 10.10
CA ILE A 226 15.62 -3.57 10.48
C ILE A 226 14.49 -2.85 11.24
N PHE A 227 13.27 -2.83 10.69
CA PHE A 227 12.12 -2.17 11.29
C PHE A 227 11.78 -2.77 12.66
N LEU A 228 11.72 -4.08 12.77
CA LEU A 228 11.50 -4.76 14.06
C LEU A 228 12.61 -4.45 15.07
N GLY A 229 13.86 -4.36 14.63
CA GLY A 229 14.99 -3.96 15.47
C GLY A 229 14.82 -2.54 16.03
N ILE A 230 14.44 -1.59 15.18
CA ILE A 230 14.19 -0.20 15.58
C ILE A 230 12.99 -0.11 16.53
N LEU A 231 11.88 -0.77 16.22
CA LEU A 231 10.65 -0.72 17.03
C LEU A 231 10.85 -1.33 18.43
N ARG A 232 11.76 -2.29 18.60
CA ARG A 232 12.07 -2.90 19.91
C ARG A 232 12.75 -1.93 20.88
N GLY A 233 13.65 -1.09 20.41
CA GLY A 233 14.48 -0.29 21.30
C GLY A 233 14.81 1.12 20.82
N ALA A 234 14.36 1.52 19.64
CA ALA A 234 14.77 2.78 19.00
C ALA A 234 16.31 2.93 18.94
N ASP A 235 17.02 1.80 18.71
CA ASP A 235 18.49 1.73 18.73
C ASP A 235 19.14 2.79 17.81
N PRO A 236 19.87 3.80 18.35
CA PRO A 236 20.39 4.87 17.53
C PRO A 236 21.36 4.41 16.43
N PRO A 237 22.32 3.50 16.67
CA PRO A 237 23.19 2.98 15.61
C PRO A 237 22.43 2.27 14.49
N LEU A 238 21.33 1.57 14.79
CA LEU A 238 20.52 0.90 13.77
C LEU A 238 19.75 1.92 12.93
N GLN A 239 19.15 2.93 13.58
CA GLN A 239 18.48 4.02 12.88
C GLN A 239 19.43 4.80 11.96
N GLN A 240 20.66 5.10 12.40
CA GLN A 240 21.68 5.77 11.59
C GLN A 240 22.07 4.96 10.36
N ARG A 241 22.32 3.65 10.51
CA ARG A 241 22.64 2.77 9.37
C ARG A 241 21.51 2.70 8.34
N LEU A 242 20.25 2.67 8.81
CA LEU A 242 19.08 2.72 7.92
C LEU A 242 19.06 4.06 7.18
N GLU A 243 19.19 5.16 7.91
CA GLU A 243 19.13 6.50 7.33
C GLU A 243 20.25 6.72 6.29
N ASP A 244 21.49 6.32 6.56
CA ASP A 244 22.61 6.40 5.59
C ASP A 244 22.31 5.64 4.29
N ARG A 245 21.58 4.54 4.36
CA ARG A 245 21.19 3.77 3.18
C ARG A 245 20.02 4.42 2.44
N ILE A 246 19.03 4.95 3.17
CA ILE A 246 17.92 5.69 2.59
C ILE A 246 18.40 6.97 1.93
N GLU A 247 19.32 7.71 2.55
CA GLU A 247 19.93 8.90 1.95
C GLU A 247 20.54 8.59 0.58
N ARG A 248 21.35 7.53 0.48
CA ARG A 248 21.93 7.11 -0.80
C ARG A 248 20.84 6.78 -1.83
N LEU A 249 19.83 5.99 -1.45
CA LEU A 249 18.70 5.66 -2.32
C LEU A 249 17.98 6.90 -2.82
N MET A 250 17.71 7.86 -1.94
CA MET A 250 17.00 9.10 -2.29
C MET A 250 17.84 9.99 -3.23
N ARG A 251 19.16 10.08 -3.00
CA ARG A 251 20.05 10.80 -3.91
C ARG A 251 20.13 10.14 -5.29
N ASP A 252 20.24 8.82 -5.34
CA ASP A 252 20.27 8.05 -6.59
C ASP A 252 18.96 8.19 -7.41
N ARG A 253 17.85 8.45 -6.72
CA ARG A 253 16.53 8.68 -7.32
C ARG A 253 16.22 10.17 -7.59
N GLY A 254 17.18 11.09 -7.37
CA GLY A 254 17.05 12.52 -7.66
C GLY A 254 16.37 13.36 -6.58
N TYR A 255 16.18 12.82 -5.37
CA TYR A 255 15.57 13.52 -4.24
C TYR A 255 16.56 14.07 -3.21
N GLY A 256 17.85 14.24 -3.60
CA GLY A 256 18.91 14.70 -2.69
C GLY A 256 18.67 16.07 -2.06
N ARG A 257 17.94 16.97 -2.73
CA ARG A 257 17.62 18.31 -2.21
C ARG A 257 16.94 18.30 -0.84
N VAL A 258 16.08 17.31 -0.57
CA VAL A 258 15.40 17.19 0.74
C VAL A 258 16.42 17.05 1.89
N ILE A 259 17.56 16.44 1.61
CA ILE A 259 18.65 16.25 2.56
C ILE A 259 19.46 17.52 2.65
N ASP A 260 19.83 18.10 1.51
CA ASP A 260 20.69 19.29 1.40
C ASP A 260 20.03 20.53 2.05
N ASP A 261 18.72 20.68 1.94
CA ASP A 261 17.95 21.76 2.58
C ASP A 261 17.95 21.68 4.13
N ARG A 262 18.37 20.53 4.70
CA ARG A 262 18.51 20.29 6.14
C ARG A 262 19.94 20.38 6.65
N ASP A 263 20.83 21.00 5.89
CA ASP A 263 22.26 21.09 6.16
C ASP A 263 22.60 21.35 7.63
N GLY A 264 23.41 20.47 8.19
CA GLY A 264 23.97 20.54 9.54
C GLY A 264 23.04 20.06 10.68
N GLU A 265 21.76 19.84 10.50
CA GLU A 265 20.91 19.26 11.55
C GLU A 265 21.10 17.75 11.67
N ILE A 266 21.11 17.05 10.54
CA ILE A 266 21.29 15.59 10.48
C ILE A 266 22.69 15.21 10.90
N ASP A 267 23.71 15.91 10.42
CA ASP A 267 25.12 15.64 10.77
C ASP A 267 25.40 15.85 12.26
N ARG A 268 24.80 16.86 12.89
CA ARG A 268 24.88 17.08 14.33
C ARG A 268 24.26 15.97 15.17
N VAL A 269 23.25 15.29 14.63
CA VAL A 269 22.59 14.18 15.32
C VAL A 269 23.34 12.87 15.12
N LYS A 270 23.94 12.66 13.94
CA LYS A 270 24.78 11.49 13.64
C LYS A 270 26.10 11.51 14.43
N SER A 271 26.62 12.69 14.76
CA SER A 271 27.88 12.87 15.48
C SER A 271 27.77 12.92 17.01
N SER A 272 26.58 12.83 17.56
CA SER A 272 26.26 12.88 19.00
C SER A 272 25.77 11.56 19.55
#